data_9cefe139a0509b6fab109f863efbf506
#
_entry.id   9cefe139a0509b6fab109f863efbf506
#
_cell.length_a   1.000
_cell.length_b   1.000
_cell.length_c   1.000
_cell.angle_alpha   90.00
_cell.angle_beta   90.00
_cell.angle_gamma   90.00
#
_symmetry.space_group_name_H-M   'P 1'
#
loop_
_entity.id
_entity.type
_entity.pdbx_description
1 polymer ?
#
loop_
_entity_poly.entity_id
_entity_poly.type
_entity_poly.pdbx_seq_one_letter_code
_entity_poly.pdbx_strand_id
1 'polypeptide(L)'
;IQSYKRWIDFREGVLRRELVWRTPAGKLLRVATSRMVSFTHRHMALISIEVTMLEGDAPIVISSQILNRQDGMDEYHARPDDAEKTADPRQARKFADKVLIPEKDWHSDKRMILGFRTARSGMTLAVGADHEIITENEYASLIDTEPGMGKRVYRVEATQGRPIRIDKAVAYHTSRGVPVHELFDRVRRSLDRVREQGHNVYYDEQRAWLDDYWATADVEVEGAPTGIQQAVRWNLFQIAQASARADQLGIPAKGVTGSGYEGHYFWDTEVYVIPMLTYTHPRIAENALRFRVNTLPQARRRAKELSERGALFPWRTITGEEASAYYAAGTAQYHINADIVHAIMNHARATEDKTFLFRDAAPVLVETARMWADLGFWRINGGREFHIHGVTGPDEYTTVVNNNLYTNVMARANLIDAAGVIRRMRDEDPLWYEHLCSELDLTED
;
A
#
# COMPACT_ATOMS: atom_id res chain seq x y z
N ILE A 1 7.84 -30.86 -15.40
CA ILE A 1 6.66 -30.07 -15.80
C ILE A 1 6.49 -30.27 -17.28
N GLN A 2 5.29 -30.69 -17.73
CA GLN A 2 4.96 -30.86 -19.16
C GLN A 2 4.30 -29.61 -19.74
N SER A 3 3.48 -28.92 -18.96
CA SER A 3 2.92 -27.63 -19.33
C SER A 3 2.81 -26.70 -18.12
N TYR A 4 2.92 -25.41 -18.37
CA TYR A 4 2.79 -24.39 -17.35
C TYR A 4 2.19 -23.13 -17.95
N LYS A 5 1.15 -22.60 -17.29
CA LYS A 5 0.54 -21.34 -17.63
C LYS A 5 0.26 -20.56 -16.34
N ARG A 6 0.59 -19.27 -16.36
CA ARG A 6 0.27 -18.35 -15.26
C ARG A 6 -0.23 -17.04 -15.86
N TRP A 7 -1.37 -16.57 -15.38
CA TRP A 7 -1.95 -15.31 -15.87
C TRP A 7 -2.74 -14.61 -14.77
N ILE A 8 -2.95 -13.33 -14.95
CA ILE A 8 -3.89 -12.56 -14.17
C ILE A 8 -4.98 -12.03 -15.11
N ASP A 9 -6.22 -12.14 -14.69
CA ASP A 9 -7.35 -11.48 -15.34
C ASP A 9 -7.58 -10.14 -14.67
N PHE A 10 -7.37 -9.04 -15.41
CA PHE A 10 -7.50 -7.69 -14.85
C PHE A 10 -8.94 -7.29 -14.55
N ARG A 11 -9.91 -7.93 -15.18
CA ARG A 11 -11.32 -7.68 -14.92
C ARG A 11 -11.85 -8.39 -13.70
N GLU A 12 -11.26 -9.55 -13.37
CA GLU A 12 -11.61 -10.31 -12.18
C GLU A 12 -10.67 -10.06 -10.99
N GLY A 13 -9.47 -9.55 -11.26
CA GLY A 13 -8.44 -9.36 -10.25
C GLY A 13 -7.93 -10.68 -9.65
N VAL A 14 -7.97 -11.75 -10.44
CA VAL A 14 -7.62 -13.11 -10.00
C VAL A 14 -6.36 -13.58 -10.71
N LEU A 15 -5.36 -13.96 -9.93
CA LEU A 15 -4.16 -14.64 -10.42
C LEU A 15 -4.44 -16.14 -10.51
N ARG A 16 -4.30 -16.69 -11.71
CA ARG A 16 -4.46 -18.13 -11.98
C ARG A 16 -3.15 -18.77 -12.42
N ARG A 17 -2.99 -20.03 -12.08
CA ARG A 17 -1.88 -20.87 -12.51
C ARG A 17 -2.39 -22.27 -12.80
N GLU A 18 -1.97 -22.84 -13.89
CA GLU A 18 -2.16 -24.24 -14.23
C GLU A 18 -0.82 -24.90 -14.60
N LEU A 19 -0.62 -26.09 -14.15
CA LEU A 19 0.51 -26.91 -14.54
C LEU A 19 0.10 -28.38 -14.68
N VAL A 20 0.74 -29.06 -15.62
CA VAL A 20 0.73 -30.51 -15.74
C VAL A 20 2.13 -31.01 -15.41
N TRP A 21 2.20 -31.87 -14.43
CA TRP A 21 3.46 -32.39 -13.92
C TRP A 21 3.48 -33.91 -13.93
N ARG A 22 4.52 -34.46 -14.56
CA ARG A 22 4.86 -35.88 -14.43
C ARG A 22 5.85 -36.03 -13.27
N THR A 23 5.43 -36.77 -12.25
CA THR A 23 6.27 -37.03 -11.07
C THR A 23 7.46 -37.92 -11.41
N PRO A 24 8.51 -37.96 -10.56
CA PRO A 24 9.59 -38.94 -10.74
C PRO A 24 9.12 -40.40 -10.76
N ALA A 25 8.02 -40.72 -10.11
CA ALA A 25 7.37 -42.04 -10.12
C ALA A 25 6.50 -42.28 -11.37
N GLY A 26 6.57 -41.41 -12.40
CA GLY A 26 5.85 -41.56 -13.66
C GLY A 26 4.38 -41.14 -13.65
N LYS A 27 3.81 -40.77 -12.52
CA LYS A 27 2.41 -40.33 -12.40
C LYS A 27 2.21 -38.95 -13.01
N LEU A 28 1.11 -38.76 -13.75
CA LEU A 28 0.74 -37.49 -14.33
C LEU A 28 -0.38 -36.83 -13.52
N LEU A 29 -0.20 -35.56 -13.16
CA LEU A 29 -1.20 -34.79 -12.45
C LEU A 29 -1.31 -33.37 -12.97
N ARG A 30 -2.51 -32.79 -12.83
CA ARG A 30 -2.80 -31.36 -13.06
C ARG A 30 -2.93 -30.65 -11.74
N VAL A 31 -2.34 -29.49 -11.62
CA VAL A 31 -2.56 -28.57 -10.51
C VAL A 31 -3.06 -27.24 -11.04
N ALA A 32 -4.21 -26.80 -10.58
CA ALA A 32 -4.76 -25.49 -10.85
C ALA A 32 -4.81 -24.68 -9.54
N THR A 33 -4.46 -23.41 -9.59
CA THR A 33 -4.58 -22.51 -8.44
C THR A 33 -5.19 -21.19 -8.83
N SER A 34 -5.99 -20.61 -7.94
CA SER A 34 -6.46 -19.22 -8.03
C SER A 34 -6.15 -18.47 -6.75
N ARG A 35 -5.87 -17.18 -6.89
CA ARG A 35 -5.63 -16.28 -5.76
C ARG A 35 -6.28 -14.94 -6.02
N MET A 36 -7.02 -14.46 -5.04
CA MET A 36 -7.64 -13.15 -5.03
C MET A 36 -7.36 -12.46 -3.70
N VAL A 37 -7.01 -11.18 -3.76
CA VAL A 37 -6.99 -10.29 -2.60
C VAL A 37 -8.09 -9.26 -2.82
N SER A 38 -9.07 -9.21 -1.94
CA SER A 38 -10.28 -8.42 -2.16
C SER A 38 -10.00 -6.92 -2.16
N PHE A 39 -10.56 -6.19 -3.13
CA PHE A 39 -10.54 -4.73 -3.18
C PHE A 39 -11.60 -4.12 -2.26
N THR A 40 -12.73 -4.78 -2.07
CA THR A 40 -13.83 -4.34 -1.20
C THR A 40 -13.61 -4.72 0.26
N HIS A 41 -13.19 -5.96 0.51
CA HIS A 41 -12.91 -6.48 1.85
C HIS A 41 -11.42 -6.47 2.16
N ARG A 42 -10.87 -5.32 2.49
CA ARG A 42 -9.43 -5.07 2.64
C ARG A 42 -8.66 -6.03 3.59
N HIS A 43 -9.36 -6.78 4.40
CA HIS A 43 -8.78 -7.77 5.31
C HIS A 43 -8.81 -9.20 4.77
N MET A 44 -9.32 -9.42 3.55
CA MET A 44 -9.62 -10.75 3.04
C MET A 44 -8.82 -11.12 1.80
N ALA A 45 -8.39 -12.38 1.77
CA ALA A 45 -7.86 -13.03 0.57
C ALA A 45 -8.45 -14.43 0.44
N LEU A 46 -8.69 -14.86 -0.80
CA LEU A 46 -9.15 -16.21 -1.13
C LEU A 46 -8.12 -16.91 -2.00
N ILE A 47 -7.85 -18.17 -1.67
CA ILE A 47 -6.91 -19.02 -2.39
C ILE A 47 -7.60 -20.36 -2.63
N SER A 48 -7.56 -20.85 -3.86
CA SER A 48 -7.99 -22.20 -4.20
C SER A 48 -6.85 -22.98 -4.83
N ILE A 49 -6.76 -24.25 -4.48
CA ILE A 49 -5.91 -25.24 -5.14
C ILE A 49 -6.74 -26.45 -5.53
N GLU A 50 -6.62 -26.87 -6.78
CA GLU A 50 -7.22 -28.10 -7.29
C GLU A 50 -6.13 -29.01 -7.85
N VAL A 51 -6.14 -30.26 -7.42
CA VAL A 51 -5.22 -31.32 -7.88
C VAL A 51 -6.04 -32.44 -8.44
N THR A 52 -5.70 -32.89 -9.67
CA THR A 52 -6.36 -34.01 -10.32
C THR A 52 -5.31 -34.97 -10.88
N MET A 53 -5.39 -36.26 -10.51
CA MET A 53 -4.59 -37.30 -11.12
C MET A 53 -5.08 -37.53 -12.53
N LEU A 54 -4.20 -37.34 -13.55
CA LEU A 54 -4.52 -37.59 -14.95
C LEU A 54 -4.18 -39.03 -15.37
N GLU A 55 -3.16 -39.64 -14.76
CA GLU A 55 -2.72 -41.00 -15.02
C GLU A 55 -2.43 -41.75 -13.71
N GLY A 56 -3.28 -42.75 -13.41
CA GLY A 56 -3.16 -43.67 -12.27
C GLY A 56 -3.41 -43.01 -10.91
N ASP A 57 -3.69 -43.82 -9.93
CA ASP A 57 -3.96 -43.44 -8.56
C ASP A 57 -2.65 -43.20 -7.79
N ALA A 58 -2.67 -42.30 -6.81
CA ALA A 58 -1.54 -42.08 -5.91
C ALA A 58 -1.98 -41.38 -4.60
N PRO A 59 -1.31 -41.64 -3.46
CA PRO A 59 -1.50 -40.81 -2.29
C PRO A 59 -0.91 -39.41 -2.54
N ILE A 60 -1.67 -38.36 -2.18
CA ILE A 60 -1.28 -36.97 -2.28
C ILE A 60 -1.30 -36.35 -0.89
N VAL A 61 -0.25 -35.58 -0.57
CA VAL A 61 -0.20 -34.76 0.65
C VAL A 61 -0.22 -33.29 0.25
N ILE A 62 -1.22 -32.55 0.73
CA ILE A 62 -1.35 -31.11 0.54
C ILE A 62 -1.20 -30.43 1.89
N SER A 63 -0.21 -29.53 2.00
CA SER A 63 0.04 -28.75 3.20
C SER A 63 -0.27 -27.28 2.97
N SER A 64 -1.10 -26.70 3.83
CA SER A 64 -1.39 -25.27 3.88
C SER A 64 -0.84 -24.69 5.17
N GLN A 65 -0.13 -23.57 5.07
CA GLN A 65 0.54 -22.96 6.22
C GLN A 65 0.22 -21.48 6.35
N ILE A 66 0.24 -20.98 7.59
CA ILE A 66 0.50 -19.60 7.96
C ILE A 66 1.86 -19.61 8.64
N LEU A 67 2.83 -18.88 8.11
CA LEU A 67 4.21 -18.97 8.57
C LEU A 67 4.80 -17.59 8.79
N ASN A 68 5.32 -17.36 10.00
CA ASN A 68 6.09 -16.19 10.34
C ASN A 68 7.57 -16.42 9.96
N ARG A 69 7.92 -16.15 8.71
CA ARG A 69 9.31 -16.15 8.22
C ARG A 69 9.67 -14.77 7.74
N GLN A 70 10.38 -14.03 8.56
CA GLN A 70 10.85 -12.67 8.25
C GLN A 70 12.37 -12.56 8.22
N ASP A 71 13.07 -13.66 8.51
CA ASP A 71 14.51 -13.77 8.48
C ASP A 71 15.11 -13.89 7.07
N GLY A 72 14.26 -13.84 6.02
CA GLY A 72 14.70 -14.02 4.63
C GLY A 72 15.25 -15.41 4.32
N MET A 73 15.11 -16.35 5.25
CA MET A 73 15.48 -17.75 5.12
C MET A 73 14.35 -18.58 4.51
N ASP A 74 13.84 -18.14 3.39
CA ASP A 74 12.82 -18.82 2.64
C ASP A 74 13.47 -19.93 1.79
N GLU A 75 12.94 -21.14 1.86
CA GLU A 75 13.39 -22.31 1.07
C GLU A 75 13.32 -22.07 -0.45
N TYR A 76 12.53 -21.08 -0.87
CA TYR A 76 12.33 -20.73 -2.29
C TYR A 76 13.22 -19.58 -2.80
N HIS A 77 13.86 -18.84 -1.92
CA HIS A 77 14.75 -17.72 -2.23
C HIS A 77 16.18 -18.02 -1.77
N ALA A 78 16.69 -19.18 -2.14
CA ALA A 78 18.08 -19.53 -1.90
C ALA A 78 19.01 -18.61 -2.71
N ARG A 79 19.65 -17.70 -1.98
CA ARG A 79 20.93 -17.28 -2.39
C ARG A 79 21.69 -16.46 -1.45
N PRO A 80 22.83 -16.97 -1.11
CA PRO A 80 23.53 -16.51 0.06
C PRO A 80 24.64 -15.54 -0.17
N ASP A 81 25.36 -15.58 -1.20
CA ASP A 81 26.73 -15.08 -1.20
C ASP A 81 26.96 -13.60 -1.60
N ASP A 82 25.90 -12.88 -2.01
CA ASP A 82 26.03 -11.48 -2.45
C ASP A 82 25.45 -10.44 -1.47
N ALA A 83 25.03 -10.87 -0.28
CA ALA A 83 24.27 -10.03 0.65
C ALA A 83 25.09 -8.96 1.40
N GLU A 84 26.40 -8.96 1.27
CA GLU A 84 27.30 -7.97 1.92
C GLU A 84 27.64 -6.75 1.06
N LYS A 85 27.24 -6.74 -0.20
CA LYS A 85 27.59 -5.66 -1.11
C LYS A 85 26.40 -4.74 -1.36
N THR A 86 26.45 -3.57 -0.74
CA THR A 86 25.60 -2.39 -0.91
C THR A 86 24.18 -2.50 -0.36
N ALA A 87 23.90 -1.69 0.65
CA ALA A 87 22.54 -1.41 1.12
C ALA A 87 21.75 -0.63 0.06
N ASP A 88 21.34 -1.32 -1.01
CA ASP A 88 20.43 -0.74 -2.00
C ASP A 88 19.01 -0.66 -1.39
N PRO A 89 18.46 0.55 -1.15
CA PRO A 89 17.15 0.72 -0.54
C PRO A 89 16.01 0.16 -1.40
N ARG A 90 16.27 -0.12 -2.68
CA ARG A 90 15.30 -0.75 -3.60
C ARG A 90 15.14 -2.25 -3.35
N GLN A 91 16.08 -2.86 -2.64
CA GLN A 91 16.03 -4.27 -2.28
C GLN A 91 15.40 -4.47 -0.90
N ALA A 92 14.73 -5.60 -0.71
CA ALA A 92 14.24 -5.99 0.60
C ALA A 92 15.42 -6.26 1.55
N ARG A 93 15.39 -5.66 2.73
CA ARG A 93 16.38 -5.97 3.78
C ARG A 93 16.07 -7.32 4.40
N LYS A 94 17.10 -8.08 4.69
CA LYS A 94 17.03 -9.22 5.59
C LYS A 94 17.06 -8.71 7.04
N PHE A 95 16.10 -9.16 7.83
CA PHE A 95 16.12 -8.86 9.26
C PHE A 95 16.90 -9.97 9.98
N ALA A 96 17.92 -9.58 10.75
CA ALA A 96 18.68 -10.50 11.60
C ALA A 96 17.83 -11.05 12.76
N ASP A 97 16.82 -10.27 13.20
CA ASP A 97 15.94 -10.61 14.31
C ASP A 97 14.49 -10.78 13.84
N LYS A 98 13.74 -11.58 14.59
CA LYS A 98 12.29 -11.70 14.36
C LYS A 98 11.59 -10.37 14.65
N VAL A 99 11.02 -9.77 13.63
CA VAL A 99 10.28 -8.50 13.71
C VAL A 99 8.89 -8.72 14.34
N LEU A 100 8.23 -9.83 14.01
CA LEU A 100 6.95 -10.22 14.60
C LEU A 100 7.19 -11.24 15.72
N ILE A 101 6.88 -10.84 16.94
CA ILE A 101 6.96 -11.69 18.12
C ILE A 101 5.62 -12.39 18.30
N PRO A 102 5.56 -13.73 18.32
CA PRO A 102 4.33 -14.47 18.58
C PRO A 102 3.78 -14.14 19.97
N GLU A 103 2.46 -13.89 20.08
CA GLU A 103 1.77 -13.65 21.36
C GLU A 103 0.69 -14.67 21.63
N LYS A 104 0.03 -15.17 20.58
CA LYS A 104 -1.09 -16.11 20.73
C LYS A 104 -1.25 -16.94 19.47
N ASP A 105 -1.58 -18.19 19.65
CA ASP A 105 -2.05 -19.09 18.60
C ASP A 105 -3.31 -19.82 19.05
N TRP A 106 -4.09 -20.28 18.08
CA TRP A 106 -5.31 -21.04 18.32
C TRP A 106 -5.74 -21.77 17.04
N HIS A 107 -6.28 -22.96 17.20
CA HIS A 107 -6.91 -23.69 16.10
C HIS A 107 -8.16 -24.46 16.53
N SER A 108 -8.94 -24.84 15.55
CA SER A 108 -10.06 -25.78 15.60
C SER A 108 -10.02 -26.66 14.35
N ASP A 109 -10.99 -27.54 14.18
CA ASP A 109 -11.01 -28.49 13.03
C ASP A 109 -10.89 -27.87 11.64
N LYS A 110 -11.27 -26.60 11.48
CA LYS A 110 -11.27 -25.93 10.16
C LYS A 110 -10.44 -24.65 10.13
N ARG A 111 -10.13 -24.09 11.28
CA ARG A 111 -9.57 -22.72 11.41
C ARG A 111 -8.29 -22.71 12.20
N MET A 112 -7.34 -21.92 11.77
CA MET A 112 -6.16 -21.57 12.55
C MET A 112 -5.99 -20.04 12.58
N ILE A 113 -5.57 -19.49 13.73
CA ILE A 113 -5.33 -18.05 13.92
C ILE A 113 -4.03 -17.88 14.69
N LEU A 114 -3.16 -17.01 14.18
CA LEU A 114 -1.91 -16.60 14.82
C LEU A 114 -1.94 -15.12 15.11
N GLY A 115 -1.40 -14.72 16.25
CA GLY A 115 -1.30 -13.33 16.67
C GLY A 115 0.11 -12.94 17.05
N PHE A 116 0.46 -11.73 16.69
CA PHE A 116 1.82 -11.19 16.80
C PHE A 116 1.83 -9.75 17.27
N ARG A 117 2.96 -9.36 17.84
CA ARG A 117 3.30 -7.97 18.09
C ARG A 117 4.65 -7.63 17.45
N THR A 118 4.76 -6.44 16.88
CA THR A 118 6.06 -5.97 16.37
C THR A 118 7.02 -5.66 17.51
N ALA A 119 8.27 -6.04 17.33
CA ALA A 119 9.30 -5.96 18.38
C ALA A 119 9.57 -4.54 18.89
N ARG A 120 9.53 -3.52 18.00
CA ARG A 120 9.88 -2.13 18.35
C ARG A 120 8.69 -1.19 18.41
N SER A 121 7.82 -1.23 17.41
CA SER A 121 6.68 -0.28 17.32
C SER A 121 5.47 -0.68 18.18
N GLY A 122 5.43 -1.90 18.73
CA GLY A 122 4.31 -2.39 19.52
C GLY A 122 3.00 -2.59 18.74
N MET A 123 3.04 -2.51 17.41
CA MET A 123 1.87 -2.79 16.57
C MET A 123 1.47 -4.26 16.69
N THR A 124 0.19 -4.53 16.59
CA THR A 124 -0.37 -5.88 16.68
C THR A 124 -0.89 -6.35 15.34
N LEU A 125 -0.82 -7.66 15.12
CA LEU A 125 -1.31 -8.36 13.94
C LEU A 125 -1.99 -9.65 14.36
N ALA A 126 -3.15 -9.95 13.78
CA ALA A 126 -3.68 -11.30 13.77
C ALA A 126 -3.95 -11.76 12.34
N VAL A 127 -3.61 -12.99 12.04
CA VAL A 127 -3.87 -13.65 10.77
C VAL A 127 -4.55 -14.98 11.01
N GLY A 128 -5.61 -15.25 10.25
CA GLY A 128 -6.31 -16.52 10.33
C GLY A 128 -6.64 -17.09 8.98
N ALA A 129 -6.84 -18.40 8.93
CA ALA A 129 -7.26 -19.10 7.74
C ALA A 129 -8.29 -20.19 8.06
N ASP A 130 -9.36 -20.20 7.27
CA ASP A 130 -10.32 -21.30 7.16
C ASP A 130 -10.00 -22.14 5.94
N HIS A 131 -10.32 -23.42 6.01
CA HIS A 131 -10.10 -24.36 4.93
C HIS A 131 -11.34 -25.22 4.71
N GLU A 132 -11.69 -25.41 3.47
CA GLU A 132 -12.69 -26.36 3.01
C GLU A 132 -12.09 -27.28 1.97
N ILE A 133 -12.28 -28.60 2.13
CA ILE A 133 -11.89 -29.59 1.14
C ILE A 133 -13.13 -30.13 0.45
N ILE A 134 -13.10 -30.17 -0.88
CA ILE A 134 -14.15 -30.67 -1.75
C ILE A 134 -13.54 -31.78 -2.59
N THR A 135 -13.93 -33.02 -2.32
CA THR A 135 -13.43 -34.19 -3.04
C THR A 135 -14.33 -35.42 -2.78
N GLU A 136 -14.38 -36.33 -3.73
CA GLU A 136 -14.97 -37.67 -3.58
C GLU A 136 -13.93 -38.70 -3.13
N ASN A 137 -12.67 -38.34 -3.01
CA ASN A 137 -11.61 -39.21 -2.56
C ASN A 137 -11.63 -39.33 -1.04
N GLU A 138 -11.22 -40.51 -0.52
CA GLU A 138 -10.97 -40.67 0.92
C GLU A 138 -9.80 -39.79 1.37
N TYR A 139 -9.97 -39.13 2.51
CA TYR A 139 -8.91 -38.28 3.06
C TYR A 139 -8.89 -38.30 4.60
N ALA A 140 -7.70 -38.01 5.12
CA ALA A 140 -7.48 -37.64 6.51
C ALA A 140 -6.88 -36.26 6.60
N SER A 141 -7.16 -35.50 7.64
CA SER A 141 -6.56 -34.18 7.84
C SER A 141 -6.09 -33.97 9.27
N LEU A 142 -5.02 -33.19 9.40
CA LEU A 142 -4.45 -32.73 10.66
C LEU A 142 -4.30 -31.22 10.62
N ILE A 143 -4.60 -30.57 11.73
CA ILE A 143 -4.32 -29.15 11.94
C ILE A 143 -3.52 -29.01 13.22
N ASP A 144 -2.56 -28.11 13.22
CA ASP A 144 -1.71 -27.82 14.36
C ASP A 144 -1.23 -26.35 14.32
N THR A 145 -0.99 -25.78 15.50
CA THR A 145 -0.42 -24.45 15.66
C THR A 145 0.70 -24.46 16.68
N GLU A 146 1.73 -23.71 16.40
CA GLU A 146 2.84 -23.41 17.30
C GLU A 146 3.22 -21.94 17.20
N PRO A 147 4.00 -21.38 18.12
CA PRO A 147 4.43 -19.99 18.05
C PRO A 147 5.08 -19.65 16.71
N GLY A 148 4.37 -18.86 15.89
CA GLY A 148 4.84 -18.43 14.57
C GLY A 148 4.49 -19.33 13.41
N MET A 149 3.83 -20.46 13.60
CA MET A 149 3.38 -21.33 12.53
C MET A 149 2.00 -21.94 12.80
N GLY A 150 1.14 -21.90 11.78
CA GLY A 150 -0.08 -22.73 11.73
C GLY A 150 -0.04 -23.60 10.49
N LYS A 151 -0.33 -24.90 10.65
CA LYS A 151 -0.23 -25.88 9.58
C LYS A 151 -1.47 -26.74 9.50
N ARG A 152 -2.01 -26.90 8.30
CA ARG A 152 -3.02 -27.89 7.98
C ARG A 152 -2.51 -28.82 6.90
N VAL A 153 -2.65 -30.12 7.13
CA VAL A 153 -2.21 -31.16 6.20
C VAL A 153 -3.41 -32.03 5.83
N TYR A 154 -3.57 -32.26 4.54
CA TYR A 154 -4.51 -33.24 4.00
C TYR A 154 -3.72 -34.38 3.36
N ARG A 155 -4.06 -35.61 3.73
CA ARG A 155 -3.58 -36.83 3.10
C ARG A 155 -4.76 -37.44 2.37
N VAL A 156 -4.65 -37.54 1.05
CA VAL A 156 -5.77 -37.95 0.18
C VAL A 156 -5.34 -39.14 -0.65
N GLU A 157 -6.14 -40.18 -0.65
CA GLU A 157 -5.97 -41.31 -1.58
C GLU A 157 -6.59 -40.94 -2.92
N ALA A 158 -5.79 -40.27 -3.75
CA ALA A 158 -6.26 -39.67 -4.99
C ALA A 158 -6.48 -40.75 -6.08
N THR A 159 -7.72 -40.86 -6.54
CA THR A 159 -8.14 -41.68 -7.67
C THR A 159 -8.05 -40.87 -8.96
N GLN A 160 -7.63 -41.50 -10.04
CA GLN A 160 -7.55 -40.92 -11.38
C GLN A 160 -8.87 -40.27 -11.79
N GLY A 161 -8.80 -39.04 -12.28
CA GLY A 161 -9.95 -38.26 -12.76
C GLY A 161 -10.78 -37.58 -11.66
N ARG A 162 -10.60 -37.92 -10.37
CA ARG A 162 -11.34 -37.30 -9.27
C ARG A 162 -10.58 -36.10 -8.72
N PRO A 163 -11.14 -34.87 -8.82
CA PRO A 163 -10.46 -33.67 -8.33
C PRO A 163 -10.42 -33.62 -6.81
N ILE A 164 -9.37 -33.00 -6.30
CA ILE A 164 -9.20 -32.62 -4.90
C ILE A 164 -9.10 -31.11 -4.90
N ARG A 165 -10.13 -30.41 -4.43
CA ARG A 165 -10.12 -28.95 -4.31
C ARG A 165 -10.07 -28.55 -2.86
N ILE A 166 -9.18 -27.61 -2.53
CA ILE A 166 -9.08 -26.96 -1.23
C ILE A 166 -9.26 -25.48 -1.42
N ASP A 167 -10.30 -24.94 -0.81
CA ASP A 167 -10.57 -23.52 -0.73
C ASP A 167 -10.09 -22.99 0.62
N LYS A 168 -9.31 -21.92 0.59
CA LYS A 168 -8.73 -21.26 1.76
C LYS A 168 -9.17 -19.79 1.79
N ALA A 169 -9.88 -19.39 2.83
CA ALA A 169 -10.13 -18.02 3.16
C ALA A 169 -9.09 -17.54 4.18
N VAL A 170 -8.50 -16.36 3.94
CA VAL A 170 -7.48 -15.76 4.82
C VAL A 170 -7.94 -14.39 5.25
N ALA A 171 -7.86 -14.12 6.56
CA ALA A 171 -8.15 -12.79 7.12
C ALA A 171 -6.92 -12.23 7.85
N TYR A 172 -6.63 -10.93 7.61
CA TYR A 172 -5.57 -10.17 8.25
C TYR A 172 -6.15 -8.95 8.96
N HIS A 173 -5.80 -8.75 10.23
CA HIS A 173 -6.13 -7.53 10.97
C HIS A 173 -4.89 -6.99 11.68
N THR A 174 -4.65 -5.70 11.53
CA THR A 174 -3.54 -4.98 12.15
C THR A 174 -4.03 -3.80 12.94
N SER A 175 -3.30 -3.38 13.98
CA SER A 175 -3.61 -2.17 14.74
C SER A 175 -2.37 -1.60 15.43
N ARG A 176 -2.44 -0.30 15.75
CA ARG A 176 -1.44 0.40 16.58
C ARG A 176 -1.82 0.48 18.06
N GLY A 177 -3.08 0.26 18.40
CA GLY A 177 -3.57 0.46 19.77
C GLY A 177 -4.53 -0.60 20.28
N VAL A 178 -4.74 -1.68 19.51
CA VAL A 178 -5.67 -2.74 19.87
C VAL A 178 -4.88 -4.00 20.22
N PRO A 179 -5.17 -4.65 21.37
CA PRO A 179 -4.47 -5.86 21.76
C PRO A 179 -4.79 -7.07 20.85
N VAL A 180 -3.88 -8.03 20.81
CA VAL A 180 -3.94 -9.19 19.90
C VAL A 180 -5.25 -9.97 20.07
N HIS A 181 -5.77 -10.13 21.29
CA HIS A 181 -6.99 -10.92 21.52
C HIS A 181 -8.21 -10.32 20.81
N GLU A 182 -8.34 -8.98 20.73
CA GLU A 182 -9.41 -8.36 19.98
C GLU A 182 -9.23 -8.55 18.47
N LEU A 183 -8.00 -8.53 17.98
CA LEU A 183 -7.73 -8.82 16.56
C LEU A 183 -8.09 -10.27 16.22
N PHE A 184 -7.94 -11.21 17.15
CA PHE A 184 -8.44 -12.58 16.98
C PHE A 184 -9.95 -12.61 16.73
N ASP A 185 -10.72 -11.82 17.49
CA ASP A 185 -12.17 -11.77 17.31
C ASP A 185 -12.57 -11.07 16.00
N ARG A 186 -11.81 -10.08 15.56
CA ARG A 186 -11.98 -9.48 14.23
C ARG A 186 -11.71 -10.48 13.11
N VAL A 187 -10.63 -11.27 13.23
CA VAL A 187 -10.32 -12.36 12.28
C VAL A 187 -11.44 -13.38 12.25
N ARG A 188 -11.93 -13.82 13.42
CA ARG A 188 -13.05 -14.77 13.51
C ARG A 188 -14.27 -14.26 12.79
N ARG A 189 -14.72 -13.03 13.09
CA ARG A 189 -15.88 -12.41 12.44
C ARG A 189 -15.71 -12.30 10.92
N SER A 190 -14.50 -11.96 10.44
CA SER A 190 -14.24 -11.88 9.00
C SER A 190 -14.35 -13.26 8.34
N LEU A 191 -13.78 -14.31 8.93
CA LEU A 191 -13.83 -15.67 8.41
C LEU A 191 -15.25 -16.27 8.53
N ASP A 192 -15.99 -15.98 9.61
CA ASP A 192 -17.38 -16.42 9.78
C ASP A 192 -18.27 -15.85 8.66
N ARG A 193 -18.07 -14.57 8.31
CA ARG A 193 -18.79 -13.94 7.20
C ARG A 193 -18.51 -14.62 5.85
N VAL A 194 -17.26 -14.97 5.56
CA VAL A 194 -16.94 -15.73 4.33
C VAL A 194 -17.66 -17.07 4.30
N ARG A 195 -17.68 -17.78 5.43
CA ARG A 195 -18.35 -19.07 5.54
C ARG A 195 -19.87 -18.97 5.35
N GLU A 196 -20.48 -17.89 5.87
CA GLU A 196 -21.92 -17.63 5.76
C GLU A 196 -22.34 -17.23 4.34
N GLN A 197 -21.57 -16.36 3.70
CA GLN A 197 -21.87 -15.80 2.39
C GLN A 197 -21.38 -16.69 1.22
N GLY A 198 -20.36 -17.49 1.46
CA GLY A 198 -19.67 -18.26 0.42
C GLY A 198 -18.64 -17.45 -0.36
N HIS A 199 -17.66 -18.14 -0.96
CA HIS A 199 -16.56 -17.52 -1.69
C HIS A 199 -17.02 -16.76 -2.94
N ASN A 200 -18.07 -17.21 -3.61
CA ASN A 200 -18.54 -16.62 -4.87
C ASN A 200 -18.94 -15.16 -4.70
N VAL A 201 -19.58 -14.80 -3.58
CA VAL A 201 -19.96 -13.40 -3.30
C VAL A 201 -18.75 -12.47 -3.37
N TYR A 202 -17.60 -12.90 -2.82
CA TYR A 202 -16.37 -12.10 -2.84
C TYR A 202 -15.77 -11.95 -4.25
N TYR A 203 -15.89 -12.97 -5.10
CA TYR A 203 -15.48 -12.88 -6.51
C TYR A 203 -16.39 -11.96 -7.30
N ASP A 204 -17.70 -12.01 -7.06
CA ASP A 204 -18.69 -11.16 -7.74
C ASP A 204 -18.51 -9.68 -7.34
N GLU A 205 -18.31 -9.41 -6.05
CA GLU A 205 -18.03 -8.05 -5.55
C GLU A 205 -16.69 -7.52 -6.06
N GLN A 206 -15.67 -8.37 -6.14
CA GLN A 206 -14.37 -8.02 -6.74
C GLN A 206 -14.55 -7.62 -8.19
N ARG A 207 -15.29 -8.40 -8.94
CA ARG A 207 -15.58 -8.12 -10.34
C ARG A 207 -16.35 -6.82 -10.52
N ALA A 208 -17.40 -6.61 -9.73
CA ALA A 208 -18.19 -5.38 -9.78
C ALA A 208 -17.35 -4.14 -9.49
N TRP A 209 -16.45 -4.20 -8.48
CA TRP A 209 -15.51 -3.13 -8.18
C TRP A 209 -14.55 -2.84 -9.35
N LEU A 210 -14.04 -3.88 -9.99
CA LEU A 210 -13.12 -3.73 -11.13
C LEU A 210 -13.84 -3.29 -12.41
N ASP A 211 -15.08 -3.72 -12.64
CA ASP A 211 -15.88 -3.23 -13.77
C ASP A 211 -16.14 -1.71 -13.62
N ASP A 212 -16.44 -1.23 -12.41
CA ASP A 212 -16.56 0.22 -12.11
C ASP A 212 -15.23 0.95 -12.31
N TYR A 213 -14.13 0.38 -11.81
CA TYR A 213 -12.78 0.93 -11.99
C TYR A 213 -12.42 1.07 -13.47
N TRP A 214 -12.60 0.03 -14.26
CA TRP A 214 -12.24 0.04 -15.69
C TRP A 214 -13.12 0.95 -16.53
N ALA A 215 -14.36 1.18 -16.11
CA ALA A 215 -15.27 2.12 -16.80
C ALA A 215 -14.70 3.56 -16.85
N THR A 216 -13.86 3.93 -15.89
CA THR A 216 -13.28 5.29 -15.80
C THR A 216 -11.76 5.32 -15.99
N ALA A 217 -11.06 4.21 -15.77
CA ALA A 217 -9.59 4.18 -15.76
C ALA A 217 -8.98 3.55 -17.01
N ASP A 218 -9.75 2.82 -17.84
CA ASP A 218 -9.19 2.16 -19.01
C ASP A 218 -8.71 3.17 -20.06
N VAL A 219 -7.56 2.88 -20.64
CA VAL A 219 -6.96 3.66 -21.73
C VAL A 219 -6.75 2.74 -22.90
N GLU A 220 -7.44 2.97 -24.00
CA GLU A 220 -7.25 2.26 -25.25
C GLU A 220 -6.20 2.95 -26.11
N VAL A 221 -5.26 2.17 -26.61
CA VAL A 221 -4.15 2.66 -27.45
C VAL A 221 -4.31 2.06 -28.85
N GLU A 222 -4.93 2.82 -29.74
CA GLU A 222 -5.15 2.41 -31.12
C GLU A 222 -3.85 2.30 -31.92
N GLY A 223 -3.74 1.29 -32.75
CA GLY A 223 -2.59 1.08 -33.64
C GLY A 223 -1.30 0.65 -32.93
N ALA A 224 -1.30 0.52 -31.62
CA ALA A 224 -0.14 0.04 -30.89
C ALA A 224 -0.02 -1.50 -30.91
N PRO A 225 1.22 -2.05 -30.80
CA PRO A 225 1.40 -3.47 -30.57
C PRO A 225 0.64 -3.94 -29.31
N THR A 226 0.11 -5.16 -29.35
CA THR A 226 -0.69 -5.75 -28.25
C THR A 226 0.01 -5.68 -26.88
N GLY A 227 1.34 -5.78 -26.85
CA GLY A 227 2.13 -5.67 -25.63
C GLY A 227 2.06 -4.31 -24.95
N ILE A 228 1.88 -3.21 -25.70
CA ILE A 228 1.76 -1.86 -25.13
C ILE A 228 0.42 -1.71 -24.42
N GLN A 229 -0.67 -2.13 -25.04
CA GLN A 229 -1.99 -2.12 -24.42
C GLN A 229 -2.01 -2.94 -23.13
N GLN A 230 -1.40 -4.12 -23.16
CA GLN A 230 -1.28 -4.95 -21.95
C GLN A 230 -0.43 -4.27 -20.86
N ALA A 231 0.67 -3.62 -21.22
CA ALA A 231 1.53 -2.92 -20.26
C ALA A 231 0.82 -1.73 -19.61
N VAL A 232 0.04 -0.95 -20.40
CA VAL A 232 -0.77 0.16 -19.85
C VAL A 232 -1.79 -0.37 -18.82
N ARG A 233 -2.60 -1.36 -19.19
CA ARG A 233 -3.58 -1.96 -18.29
C ARG A 233 -2.93 -2.63 -17.07
N TRP A 234 -1.76 -3.24 -17.23
CA TRP A 234 -0.99 -3.78 -16.12
C TRP A 234 -0.60 -2.70 -15.11
N ASN A 235 -0.08 -1.57 -15.57
CA ASN A 235 0.31 -0.46 -14.68
C ASN A 235 -0.90 0.16 -13.98
N LEU A 236 -2.00 0.38 -14.70
CA LEU A 236 -3.27 0.84 -14.11
C LEU A 236 -3.77 -0.11 -13.03
N PHE A 237 -3.73 -1.41 -13.29
CA PHE A 237 -4.11 -2.44 -12.31
C PHE A 237 -3.18 -2.44 -11.07
N GLN A 238 -1.86 -2.23 -11.25
CA GLN A 238 -0.93 -2.11 -10.12
C GLN A 238 -1.23 -0.89 -9.24
N ILE A 239 -1.57 0.24 -9.85
CA ILE A 239 -2.00 1.44 -9.11
C ILE A 239 -3.29 1.16 -8.34
N ALA A 240 -4.28 0.52 -8.98
CA ALA A 240 -5.52 0.12 -8.32
C ALA A 240 -5.25 -0.78 -7.09
N GLN A 241 -4.41 -1.79 -7.22
CA GLN A 241 -4.05 -2.69 -6.10
C GLN A 241 -3.40 -1.93 -4.92
N ALA A 242 -2.53 -0.97 -5.22
CA ALA A 242 -1.83 -0.21 -4.20
C ALA A 242 -2.74 0.81 -3.51
N SER A 243 -3.67 1.43 -4.24
CA SER A 243 -4.44 2.59 -3.82
C SER A 243 -5.87 2.29 -3.36
N ALA A 244 -6.51 1.24 -3.87
CA ALA A 244 -7.91 0.90 -3.57
C ALA A 244 -8.23 0.79 -2.06
N ARG A 245 -7.21 0.54 -1.25
CA ARG A 245 -7.31 0.43 0.20
C ARG A 245 -6.72 1.61 0.95
N ALA A 246 -6.31 2.64 0.25
CA ALA A 246 -5.87 3.87 0.88
C ALA A 246 -7.04 4.46 1.68
N ASP A 247 -6.93 4.39 2.99
CA ASP A 247 -7.91 4.90 3.95
C ASP A 247 -7.16 5.88 4.86
N GLN A 248 -6.82 7.02 4.28
CA GLN A 248 -6.04 8.07 4.97
C GLN A 248 -4.63 7.62 5.40
N LEU A 249 -4.12 6.56 4.77
CA LEU A 249 -2.79 6.01 4.98
C LEU A 249 -1.94 6.17 3.74
N GLY A 250 -0.61 6.18 3.91
CA GLY A 250 0.32 6.29 2.80
C GLY A 250 0.32 5.08 1.87
N ILE A 251 0.62 5.32 0.59
CA ILE A 251 0.84 4.28 -0.41
C ILE A 251 2.35 4.00 -0.46
N PRO A 252 2.80 2.76 -0.25
CA PRO A 252 4.23 2.44 -0.33
C PRO A 252 4.80 2.69 -1.73
N ALA A 253 6.06 3.09 -1.84
CA ALA A 253 6.72 3.38 -3.13
C ALA A 253 6.66 2.23 -4.14
N LYS A 254 6.72 0.99 -3.68
CA LYS A 254 6.56 -0.22 -4.52
C LYS A 254 5.12 -0.71 -4.61
N GLY A 255 4.16 0.00 -4.03
CA GLY A 255 2.79 -0.48 -3.91
C GLY A 255 2.74 -1.84 -3.24
N VAL A 256 2.16 -2.84 -3.93
CA VAL A 256 2.10 -4.24 -3.46
C VAL A 256 3.05 -5.16 -4.25
N THR A 257 3.92 -4.61 -5.11
CA THR A 257 4.76 -5.40 -6.01
C THR A 257 6.07 -5.88 -5.40
N GLY A 258 6.43 -5.40 -4.23
CA GLY A 258 7.66 -5.81 -3.55
C GLY A 258 7.89 -5.05 -2.25
N SER A 259 8.90 -5.47 -1.50
CA SER A 259 9.29 -4.90 -0.20
C SER A 259 10.43 -3.87 -0.30
N GLY A 260 10.84 -3.50 -1.50
CA GLY A 260 11.80 -2.41 -1.71
C GLY A 260 11.30 -1.10 -1.10
N TYR A 261 12.23 -0.27 -0.65
CA TYR A 261 11.97 0.92 0.16
C TYR A 261 11.23 0.65 1.48
N GLU A 262 11.13 -0.62 1.89
CA GLU A 262 10.61 -1.05 3.21
C GLU A 262 9.21 -0.50 3.54
N GLY A 263 8.37 -0.29 2.53
CA GLY A 263 7.01 0.25 2.70
C GLY A 263 6.94 1.76 2.92
N HIS A 264 8.04 2.48 2.73
CA HIS A 264 8.05 3.94 2.90
C HIS A 264 7.30 4.65 1.77
N TYR A 265 6.76 5.80 2.12
CA TYR A 265 6.07 6.76 1.27
C TYR A 265 7.03 7.86 0.81
N PHE A 266 6.89 8.29 -0.44
CA PHE A 266 7.65 9.37 -1.07
C PHE A 266 6.71 10.30 -1.84
N TRP A 267 7.23 11.45 -2.27
CA TRP A 267 6.48 12.45 -3.02
C TRP A 267 6.07 12.04 -4.45
N ASP A 268 6.59 10.90 -4.93
CA ASP A 268 6.15 10.28 -6.19
C ASP A 268 4.63 10.04 -6.21
N THR A 269 4.02 9.78 -5.07
CA THR A 269 2.57 9.61 -4.97
C THR A 269 1.83 10.88 -5.36
N GLU A 270 2.26 12.04 -4.86
CA GLU A 270 1.64 13.33 -5.16
C GLU A 270 1.74 13.69 -6.63
N VAL A 271 2.89 13.41 -7.25
CA VAL A 271 3.19 13.90 -8.61
C VAL A 271 2.74 12.93 -9.70
N TYR A 272 2.75 11.63 -9.45
CA TYR A 272 2.45 10.62 -10.47
C TYR A 272 1.16 9.82 -10.20
N VAL A 273 0.85 9.48 -8.95
CA VAL A 273 -0.29 8.62 -8.62
C VAL A 273 -1.56 9.44 -8.43
N ILE A 274 -1.51 10.51 -7.64
CA ILE A 274 -2.67 11.37 -7.34
C ILE A 274 -3.31 11.97 -8.60
N PRO A 275 -2.55 12.50 -9.59
CA PRO A 275 -3.18 13.01 -10.81
C PRO A 275 -4.02 11.98 -11.54
N MET A 276 -3.50 10.77 -11.71
CA MET A 276 -4.23 9.67 -12.34
C MET A 276 -5.50 9.33 -11.55
N LEU A 277 -5.40 9.17 -10.22
CA LEU A 277 -6.54 8.85 -9.37
C LEU A 277 -7.57 9.97 -9.31
N THR A 278 -7.15 11.23 -9.36
CA THR A 278 -8.04 12.39 -9.36
C THR A 278 -9.02 12.35 -10.54
N TYR A 279 -8.55 11.96 -11.72
CA TYR A 279 -9.37 11.91 -12.93
C TYR A 279 -10.13 10.60 -13.11
N THR A 280 -9.74 9.54 -12.42
CA THR A 280 -10.36 8.21 -12.55
C THR A 280 -11.19 7.83 -11.33
N HIS A 281 -10.66 8.06 -10.13
CA HIS A 281 -11.25 7.67 -8.85
C HIS A 281 -11.00 8.73 -7.77
N PRO A 282 -11.65 9.90 -7.86
CA PRO A 282 -11.36 11.05 -6.99
C PRO A 282 -11.46 10.76 -5.50
N ARG A 283 -12.36 9.87 -5.06
CA ARG A 283 -12.44 9.46 -3.66
C ARG A 283 -11.18 8.74 -3.16
N ILE A 284 -10.54 7.94 -4.01
CA ILE A 284 -9.29 7.26 -3.67
C ILE A 284 -8.15 8.29 -3.61
N ALA A 285 -8.12 9.25 -4.55
CA ALA A 285 -7.16 10.35 -4.52
C ALA A 285 -7.28 11.17 -3.24
N GLU A 286 -8.50 11.55 -2.85
CA GLU A 286 -8.76 12.28 -1.62
C GLU A 286 -8.29 11.52 -0.37
N ASN A 287 -8.62 10.21 -0.28
CA ASN A 287 -8.15 9.37 0.82
C ASN A 287 -6.62 9.30 0.91
N ALA A 288 -5.93 9.27 -0.22
CA ALA A 288 -4.47 9.30 -0.26
C ALA A 288 -3.92 10.68 0.16
N LEU A 289 -4.54 11.78 -0.27
CA LEU A 289 -4.18 13.14 0.15
C LEU A 289 -4.39 13.37 1.66
N ARG A 290 -5.43 12.75 2.26
CA ARG A 290 -5.68 12.79 3.70
C ARG A 290 -4.52 12.21 4.53
N PHE A 291 -3.66 11.38 3.96
CA PHE A 291 -2.41 10.97 4.62
C PHE A 291 -1.53 12.17 4.96
N ARG A 292 -1.38 13.13 4.03
CA ARG A 292 -0.60 14.35 4.29
C ARG A 292 -1.28 15.25 5.31
N VAL A 293 -2.60 15.41 5.21
CA VAL A 293 -3.38 16.16 6.20
C VAL A 293 -3.18 15.57 7.59
N ASN A 294 -3.32 14.27 7.75
CA ASN A 294 -3.19 13.56 9.03
C ASN A 294 -1.76 13.60 9.60
N THR A 295 -0.77 13.81 8.76
CA THR A 295 0.65 13.88 9.16
C THR A 295 1.18 15.31 9.32
N LEU A 296 0.33 16.32 9.21
CA LEU A 296 0.69 17.72 9.43
C LEU A 296 1.31 17.99 10.82
N PRO A 297 0.82 17.39 11.92
CA PRO A 297 1.45 17.57 13.24
C PRO A 297 2.92 17.11 13.27
N GLN A 298 3.27 16.04 12.56
CA GLN A 298 4.64 15.56 12.43
C GLN A 298 5.50 16.52 11.61
N ALA A 299 4.95 17.04 10.50
CA ALA A 299 5.64 18.03 9.67
C ALA A 299 5.90 19.35 10.42
N ARG A 300 4.98 19.80 11.28
CA ARG A 300 5.19 20.94 12.18
C ARG A 300 6.33 20.70 13.18
N ARG A 301 6.39 19.50 13.78
CA ARG A 301 7.51 19.16 14.69
C ARG A 301 8.83 19.17 13.96
N ARG A 302 8.91 18.62 12.75
CA ARG A 302 10.12 18.59 11.95
C ARG A 302 10.60 20.00 11.58
N ALA A 303 9.70 20.88 11.14
CA ALA A 303 10.06 22.29 10.89
C ALA A 303 10.68 22.91 12.12
N LYS A 304 10.06 22.76 13.30
CA LYS A 304 10.58 23.27 14.58
C LYS A 304 11.96 22.70 14.95
N GLU A 305 12.20 21.42 14.71
CA GLU A 305 13.50 20.76 14.95
C GLU A 305 14.61 21.36 14.06
N LEU A 306 14.26 21.85 12.88
CA LEU A 306 15.18 22.51 11.95
C LEU A 306 15.20 24.05 12.12
N SER A 307 14.52 24.55 13.16
CA SER A 307 14.41 26.01 13.44
C SER A 307 13.65 26.77 12.37
N GLU A 308 12.78 26.11 11.63
CA GLU A 308 11.88 26.69 10.63
C GLU A 308 10.48 26.87 11.20
N ARG A 309 9.71 27.82 10.66
CA ARG A 309 8.30 28.03 10.97
C ARG A 309 7.41 27.14 10.09
N GLY A 310 6.15 26.98 10.49
CA GLY A 310 5.15 26.24 9.72
C GLY A 310 5.36 24.73 9.74
N ALA A 311 5.35 24.08 8.59
CA ALA A 311 5.48 22.64 8.45
C ALA A 311 6.49 22.25 7.39
N LEU A 312 7.27 21.20 7.64
CA LEU A 312 8.19 20.59 6.67
C LEU A 312 7.92 19.08 6.58
N PHE A 313 7.33 18.66 5.46
CA PHE A 313 7.03 17.25 5.23
C PHE A 313 8.30 16.44 4.94
N PRO A 314 8.36 15.18 5.41
CA PRO A 314 9.53 14.35 5.25
C PRO A 314 9.74 13.89 3.80
N TRP A 315 10.99 13.65 3.45
CA TRP A 315 11.34 12.99 2.20
C TRP A 315 10.92 11.52 2.18
N ARG A 316 11.19 10.80 3.27
CA ARG A 316 10.90 9.36 3.40
C ARG A 316 10.16 9.09 4.71
N THR A 317 8.98 8.47 4.63
CA THR A 317 8.14 8.28 5.81
C THR A 317 7.24 7.05 5.75
N ILE A 318 6.79 6.60 6.93
CA ILE A 318 5.66 5.67 7.11
C ILE A 318 4.55 6.37 7.91
N THR A 319 4.92 7.19 8.89
CA THR A 319 4.00 7.74 9.90
C THR A 319 3.92 9.26 9.89
N GLY A 320 4.57 9.90 8.92
CA GLY A 320 4.71 11.35 8.84
C GLY A 320 6.01 11.89 9.44
N GLU A 321 6.78 11.07 10.14
CA GLU A 321 8.11 11.42 10.64
C GLU A 321 9.17 11.10 9.58
N GLU A 322 10.27 11.88 9.53
CA GLU A 322 11.40 11.57 8.66
C GLU A 322 12.07 10.26 9.10
N ALA A 323 12.03 9.26 8.24
CA ALA A 323 12.57 7.94 8.51
C ALA A 323 14.03 7.77 8.06
N SER A 324 14.61 8.78 7.40
CA SER A 324 16.00 8.76 6.96
C SER A 324 16.92 9.34 8.01
N ALA A 325 18.15 8.81 8.11
CA ALA A 325 19.25 9.58 8.64
C ALA A 325 19.49 10.81 7.75
N TYR A 326 20.19 11.83 8.27
CA TYR A 326 20.50 13.01 7.46
C TYR A 326 21.19 12.61 6.16
N TYR A 327 20.56 12.99 5.07
CA TYR A 327 21.05 12.73 3.72
C TYR A 327 20.59 13.88 2.82
N ALA A 328 21.43 14.87 2.61
CA ALA A 328 21.06 16.14 2.01
C ALA A 328 20.44 16.01 0.61
N ALA A 329 20.85 15.02 -0.19
CA ALA A 329 20.22 14.75 -1.49
C ALA A 329 18.72 14.37 -1.38
N GLY A 330 18.30 13.82 -0.26
CA GLY A 330 16.90 13.50 0.03
C GLY A 330 16.26 14.50 0.99
N THR A 331 16.81 14.65 2.19
CA THR A 331 16.19 15.41 3.29
C THR A 331 16.12 16.92 3.05
N ALA A 332 16.92 17.47 2.12
CA ALA A 332 16.86 18.86 1.68
C ALA A 332 15.95 19.08 0.45
N GLN A 333 15.13 18.12 0.05
CA GLN A 333 14.10 18.26 -0.98
C GLN A 333 12.88 19.00 -0.41
N TYR A 334 13.02 20.27 -0.11
CA TYR A 334 11.96 21.09 0.49
C TYR A 334 10.79 21.35 -0.47
N HIS A 335 11.01 21.21 -1.79
CA HIS A 335 9.96 21.30 -2.80
C HIS A 335 8.79 20.34 -2.56
N ILE A 336 8.99 19.23 -1.80
CA ILE A 336 7.94 18.27 -1.41
C ILE A 336 6.75 18.97 -0.76
N ASN A 337 6.98 20.02 0.03
CA ASN A 337 5.91 20.83 0.61
C ASN A 337 4.99 21.40 -0.48
N ALA A 338 5.58 21.96 -1.52
CA ALA A 338 4.84 22.56 -2.61
C ALA A 338 4.24 21.52 -3.57
N ASP A 339 4.87 20.37 -3.73
CA ASP A 339 4.34 19.23 -4.51
C ASP A 339 3.05 18.69 -3.89
N ILE A 340 3.00 18.61 -2.56
CA ILE A 340 1.80 18.22 -1.80
C ILE A 340 0.68 19.23 -2.05
N VAL A 341 0.97 20.53 -1.93
CA VAL A 341 -0.01 21.59 -2.19
C VAL A 341 -0.49 21.57 -3.64
N HIS A 342 0.42 21.35 -4.59
CA HIS A 342 0.07 21.20 -6.00
C HIS A 342 -0.91 20.05 -6.24
N ALA A 343 -0.67 18.88 -5.63
CA ALA A 343 -1.57 17.73 -5.73
C ALA A 343 -2.95 18.02 -5.12
N ILE A 344 -2.99 18.65 -3.94
CA ILE A 344 -4.23 19.08 -3.28
C ILE A 344 -5.01 20.06 -4.18
N MET A 345 -4.34 21.08 -4.72
CA MET A 345 -5.01 22.09 -5.55
C MET A 345 -5.50 21.52 -6.87
N ASN A 346 -4.75 20.63 -7.51
CA ASN A 346 -5.20 19.95 -8.72
C ASN A 346 -6.42 19.07 -8.46
N HIS A 347 -6.42 18.34 -7.35
CA HIS A 347 -7.57 17.54 -6.93
C HIS A 347 -8.79 18.43 -6.67
N ALA A 348 -8.64 19.50 -5.89
CA ALA A 348 -9.73 20.40 -5.55
C ALA A 348 -10.29 21.13 -6.78
N ARG A 349 -9.43 21.50 -7.77
CA ARG A 349 -9.87 22.11 -9.04
C ARG A 349 -10.64 21.14 -9.92
N ALA A 350 -10.22 19.86 -9.95
CA ALA A 350 -10.85 18.83 -10.77
C ALA A 350 -12.19 18.34 -10.18
N THR A 351 -12.31 18.30 -8.86
CA THR A 351 -13.48 17.78 -8.15
C THR A 351 -14.45 18.87 -7.68
N GLU A 352 -13.99 20.14 -7.64
CA GLU A 352 -14.69 21.28 -7.04
C GLU A 352 -15.07 21.06 -5.56
N ASP A 353 -14.36 20.13 -4.87
CA ASP A 353 -14.62 19.83 -3.46
C ASP A 353 -14.07 20.92 -2.54
N LYS A 354 -14.94 21.87 -2.22
CA LYS A 354 -14.65 22.95 -1.29
C LYS A 354 -14.54 22.45 0.17
N THR A 355 -15.24 21.40 0.52
CA THR A 355 -15.23 20.88 1.88
C THR A 355 -13.88 20.30 2.23
N PHE A 356 -13.34 19.45 1.38
CA PHE A 356 -11.98 18.94 1.53
C PHE A 356 -10.96 20.08 1.54
N LEU A 357 -11.04 21.01 0.56
CA LEU A 357 -10.08 22.11 0.43
C LEU A 357 -10.06 23.02 1.67
N PHE A 358 -11.22 23.47 2.14
CA PHE A 358 -11.30 24.48 3.21
C PHE A 358 -11.13 23.84 4.59
N ARG A 359 -11.72 22.69 4.85
CA ARG A 359 -11.75 22.11 6.18
C ARG A 359 -10.58 21.20 6.51
N ASP A 360 -10.12 20.44 5.51
CA ASP A 360 -9.07 19.46 5.73
C ASP A 360 -7.69 19.94 5.25
N ALA A 361 -7.63 20.51 4.05
CA ALA A 361 -6.36 20.80 3.38
C ALA A 361 -5.81 22.22 3.64
N ALA A 362 -6.66 23.21 3.93
CA ALA A 362 -6.20 24.60 4.14
C ALA A 362 -5.10 24.74 5.19
N PRO A 363 -5.12 24.03 6.34
CA PRO A 363 -4.01 24.06 7.29
C PRO A 363 -2.67 23.62 6.69
N VAL A 364 -2.68 22.64 5.76
CA VAL A 364 -1.46 22.21 5.06
C VAL A 364 -0.93 23.31 4.15
N LEU A 365 -1.81 23.95 3.39
CA LEU A 365 -1.42 25.07 2.50
C LEU A 365 -0.78 26.24 3.27
N VAL A 366 -1.38 26.62 4.40
CA VAL A 366 -0.90 27.73 5.22
C VAL A 366 0.45 27.40 5.87
N GLU A 367 0.56 26.23 6.47
CA GLU A 367 1.77 25.85 7.20
C GLU A 367 2.98 25.63 6.29
N THR A 368 2.74 25.09 5.09
CA THR A 368 3.81 24.98 4.09
C THR A 368 4.20 26.34 3.52
N ALA A 369 3.24 27.24 3.33
CA ALA A 369 3.53 28.61 2.91
C ALA A 369 4.33 29.38 3.96
N ARG A 370 4.03 29.20 5.25
CA ARG A 370 4.82 29.77 6.36
C ARG A 370 6.26 29.31 6.33
N MET A 371 6.49 28.03 6.08
CA MET A 371 7.84 27.48 5.94
C MET A 371 8.60 28.17 4.79
N TRP A 372 7.97 28.34 3.63
CA TRP A 372 8.61 29.03 2.51
C TRP A 372 8.93 30.49 2.80
N ALA A 373 8.04 31.19 3.50
CA ALA A 373 8.25 32.58 3.90
C ALA A 373 9.40 32.74 4.91
N ASP A 374 9.61 31.73 5.75
CA ASP A 374 10.67 31.73 6.79
C ASP A 374 12.02 31.28 6.23
N LEU A 375 12.04 30.21 5.40
CA LEU A 375 13.24 29.68 4.76
C LEU A 375 13.86 30.67 3.75
N GLY A 376 13.00 31.37 2.99
CA GLY A 376 13.43 32.32 1.97
C GLY A 376 13.70 33.72 2.54
N PHE A 377 14.43 34.52 1.79
CA PHE A 377 14.74 35.88 2.21
C PHE A 377 14.77 36.87 1.01
N TRP A 378 14.54 38.12 1.34
CA TRP A 378 14.58 39.21 0.34
C TRP A 378 15.98 39.77 0.22
N ARG A 379 16.51 39.76 -1.00
CA ARG A 379 17.74 40.50 -1.36
C ARG A 379 17.37 41.90 -1.86
N ILE A 380 17.99 42.91 -1.28
CA ILE A 380 17.66 44.32 -1.56
C ILE A 380 18.64 44.93 -2.54
N ASN A 381 19.89 44.45 -2.64
CA ASN A 381 20.93 44.97 -3.49
C ASN A 381 20.69 44.58 -4.95
N GLY A 382 20.28 45.53 -5.80
CA GLY A 382 20.06 45.35 -7.25
C GLY A 382 18.61 45.08 -7.66
N GLY A 383 17.67 45.14 -6.72
CA GLY A 383 16.25 44.86 -6.89
C GLY A 383 15.68 44.09 -5.70
N ARG A 384 14.34 43.97 -5.64
CA ARG A 384 13.69 43.19 -4.60
C ARG A 384 13.46 41.78 -5.12
N GLU A 385 14.38 40.86 -4.82
CA GLU A 385 14.32 39.49 -5.26
C GLU A 385 14.20 38.53 -4.04
N PHE A 386 13.31 37.55 -4.14
CA PHE A 386 13.15 36.52 -3.12
C PHE A 386 14.05 35.33 -3.46
N HIS A 387 14.88 34.89 -2.51
CA HIS A 387 15.85 33.83 -2.68
C HIS A 387 15.55 32.65 -1.75
N ILE A 388 15.75 31.43 -2.25
CA ILE A 388 15.70 30.20 -1.47
C ILE A 388 17.05 29.50 -1.64
N HIS A 389 17.75 29.25 -0.52
CA HIS A 389 19.09 28.67 -0.50
C HIS A 389 19.11 27.31 0.20
N GLY A 390 20.15 26.52 -0.08
CA GLY A 390 20.44 25.30 0.65
C GLY A 390 19.47 24.14 0.37
N VAL A 391 18.90 24.04 -0.83
CA VAL A 391 17.90 23.04 -1.21
C VAL A 391 18.46 22.03 -2.21
N THR A 392 17.88 20.84 -2.19
CA THR A 392 18.04 19.85 -3.27
C THR A 392 16.84 19.94 -4.20
N GLY A 393 17.08 19.97 -5.51
CA GLY A 393 16.01 19.96 -6.52
C GLY A 393 15.32 18.60 -6.63
N PRO A 394 14.36 18.47 -7.57
CA PRO A 394 13.61 17.22 -7.79
C PRO A 394 14.49 16.11 -8.35
N ASP A 395 15.63 16.46 -8.92
CA ASP A 395 16.70 15.57 -9.34
C ASP A 395 17.85 15.66 -8.32
N GLU A 396 18.18 14.54 -7.69
CA GLU A 396 19.16 14.42 -6.61
C GLU A 396 20.60 14.76 -7.03
N TYR A 397 20.86 14.98 -8.32
CA TYR A 397 22.15 15.48 -8.83
C TYR A 397 22.44 16.92 -8.42
N THR A 398 21.42 17.74 -8.16
CA THR A 398 21.55 19.15 -7.73
C THR A 398 21.40 19.26 -6.22
N THR A 399 22.32 18.66 -5.48
CA THR A 399 22.26 18.60 -4.02
C THR A 399 22.86 19.87 -3.40
N VAL A 400 22.06 20.50 -2.52
CA VAL A 400 22.38 21.71 -1.75
C VAL A 400 22.85 22.85 -2.65
N VAL A 401 21.90 23.32 -3.45
CA VAL A 401 22.09 24.47 -4.34
C VAL A 401 21.22 25.65 -3.91
N ASN A 402 21.52 26.83 -4.45
CA ASN A 402 20.76 28.03 -4.23
C ASN A 402 19.86 28.32 -5.44
N ASN A 403 18.64 28.77 -5.18
CA ASN A 403 17.71 29.20 -6.22
C ASN A 403 17.46 28.12 -7.29
N ASN A 404 17.23 26.87 -6.87
CA ASN A 404 16.80 25.83 -7.78
C ASN A 404 15.49 26.27 -8.46
N LEU A 405 15.45 26.21 -9.79
CA LEU A 405 14.31 26.71 -10.56
C LEU A 405 13.00 26.00 -10.19
N TYR A 406 13.02 24.66 -10.12
CA TYR A 406 11.84 23.88 -9.76
C TYR A 406 11.33 24.26 -8.36
N THR A 407 12.21 24.26 -7.36
CA THR A 407 11.87 24.64 -5.99
C THR A 407 11.29 26.05 -5.93
N ASN A 408 11.90 27.02 -6.60
CA ASN A 408 11.42 28.42 -6.60
C ASN A 408 10.04 28.56 -7.26
N VAL A 409 9.80 27.89 -8.38
CA VAL A 409 8.50 27.89 -9.08
C VAL A 409 7.42 27.26 -8.22
N MET A 410 7.71 26.12 -7.62
CA MET A 410 6.76 25.38 -6.79
C MET A 410 6.47 26.11 -5.47
N ALA A 411 7.49 26.67 -4.82
CA ALA A 411 7.31 27.52 -3.63
C ALA A 411 6.43 28.75 -3.92
N ARG A 412 6.67 29.43 -5.06
CA ARG A 412 5.83 30.53 -5.51
C ARG A 412 4.37 30.11 -5.72
N ALA A 413 4.14 28.95 -6.35
CA ALA A 413 2.80 28.41 -6.55
C ALA A 413 2.12 28.14 -5.20
N ASN A 414 2.81 27.48 -4.25
CA ASN A 414 2.30 27.21 -2.91
C ASN A 414 1.90 28.51 -2.18
N LEU A 415 2.73 29.53 -2.19
CA LEU A 415 2.44 30.83 -1.55
C LEU A 415 1.19 31.48 -2.17
N ILE A 416 1.07 31.46 -3.50
CA ILE A 416 -0.09 32.05 -4.22
C ILE A 416 -1.36 31.26 -3.94
N ASP A 417 -1.31 29.93 -3.99
CA ASP A 417 -2.45 29.04 -3.76
C ASP A 417 -2.93 29.17 -2.30
N ALA A 418 -2.03 29.17 -1.31
CA ALA A 418 -2.37 29.38 0.09
C ALA A 418 -3.09 30.73 0.29
N ALA A 419 -2.52 31.83 -0.18
CA ALA A 419 -3.14 33.16 -0.07
C ALA A 419 -4.47 33.23 -0.83
N GLY A 420 -4.59 32.55 -1.96
CA GLY A 420 -5.81 32.47 -2.77
C GLY A 420 -6.93 31.72 -2.06
N VAL A 421 -6.61 30.57 -1.45
CA VAL A 421 -7.55 29.74 -0.71
C VAL A 421 -8.07 30.48 0.53
N ILE A 422 -7.19 31.13 1.30
CA ILE A 422 -7.58 31.90 2.49
C ILE A 422 -8.52 33.06 2.13
N ARG A 423 -8.21 33.83 1.08
CA ARG A 423 -9.10 34.90 0.59
C ARG A 423 -10.45 34.36 0.16
N ARG A 424 -10.46 33.28 -0.59
CA ARG A 424 -11.66 32.63 -1.06
C ARG A 424 -12.49 32.06 0.09
N MET A 425 -11.86 31.48 1.10
CA MET A 425 -12.53 30.98 2.32
C MET A 425 -13.17 32.13 3.10
N ARG A 426 -12.48 33.28 3.25
CA ARG A 426 -13.06 34.46 3.90
C ARG A 426 -14.35 34.92 3.24
N ASP A 427 -14.41 34.87 1.89
CA ASP A 427 -15.56 35.34 1.13
C ASP A 427 -16.69 34.29 1.04
N GLU A 428 -16.37 32.99 0.98
CA GLU A 428 -17.32 31.91 0.76
C GLU A 428 -17.78 31.17 2.06
N ASP A 429 -16.91 31.10 3.08
CA ASP A 429 -17.19 30.46 4.39
C ASP A 429 -16.52 31.24 5.53
N PRO A 430 -17.05 32.45 5.88
CA PRO A 430 -16.45 33.32 6.90
C PRO A 430 -16.31 32.68 8.27
N LEU A 431 -17.25 31.82 8.68
CA LEU A 431 -17.20 31.17 9.98
C LEU A 431 -16.01 30.20 10.09
N TRP A 432 -15.76 29.45 9.01
CA TRP A 432 -14.63 28.54 8.98
C TRP A 432 -13.30 29.29 8.82
N TYR A 433 -13.31 30.41 8.11
CA TYR A 433 -12.16 31.32 8.04
C TYR A 433 -11.75 31.82 9.41
N GLU A 434 -12.71 32.33 10.21
CA GLU A 434 -12.43 32.76 11.58
C GLU A 434 -11.87 31.64 12.46
N HIS A 435 -12.45 30.43 12.34
CA HIS A 435 -11.94 29.25 13.03
C HIS A 435 -10.48 28.95 12.66
N LEU A 436 -10.17 28.90 11.38
CA LEU A 436 -8.82 28.64 10.87
C LEU A 436 -7.82 29.73 11.31
N CYS A 437 -8.23 31.00 11.24
CA CYS A 437 -7.39 32.10 11.72
C CYS A 437 -7.05 31.96 13.21
N SER A 438 -8.04 31.60 14.03
CA SER A 438 -7.82 31.34 15.45
C SER A 438 -6.94 30.12 15.71
N GLU A 439 -7.13 29.02 14.96
CA GLU A 439 -6.33 27.80 15.11
C GLU A 439 -4.87 28.02 14.74
N LEU A 440 -4.62 28.78 13.69
CA LEU A 440 -3.29 28.96 13.09
C LEU A 440 -2.60 30.27 13.45
N ASP A 441 -3.18 31.09 14.35
CA ASP A 441 -2.70 32.46 14.65
C ASP A 441 -2.41 33.26 13.35
N LEU A 442 -3.39 33.28 12.43
CA LEU A 442 -3.30 34.09 11.23
C LEU A 442 -3.73 35.53 11.52
N THR A 443 -2.92 36.48 11.06
CA THR A 443 -3.23 37.90 11.07
C THR A 443 -3.48 38.39 9.65
N GLU A 444 -4.09 39.55 9.50
CA GLU A 444 -4.36 40.16 8.17
C GLU A 444 -3.07 40.57 7.44
N ASP A 445 -1.96 40.74 8.16
CA ASP A 445 -0.62 41.06 7.63
C ASP A 445 0.14 39.78 7.21
#